data_76ad4a85706be35c65be4328ab4700ec
#
_entry.id   76ad4a85706be35c65be4328ab4700ec
#
_cell.length_a   1.000
_cell.length_b   1.000
_cell.length_c   1.000
_cell.angle_alpha   90.00
_cell.angle_beta   90.00
_cell.angle_gamma   90.00
#
_symmetry.space_group_name_H-M   'P 1'
#
loop_
_entity.id
_entity.type
_entity.pdbx_description
1 polymer ?
#
loop_
_entity_poly.entity_id
_entity_poly.type
_entity_poly.pdbx_seq_one_letter_code
_entity_poly.pdbx_strand_id
1 'polypeptide(L)'
;VRPEQRVNVAGVQTPSLYLGDEALNNNFDDVDEFKQMSGGVATVFVRSGEDFIRISTSLTKQDGNRAIGTVLDRQGPAYQRLLAGQSYIGRAVLFERSYMTQYSPVRDASGKVIAVLFIGFDYTDAQNAQFANLKRFRIGQTGSLALLDEQKHWLVPPAGVQALEQAVPVILELAQKPGQG
;
A
#
# COMPACT_ATOMS: atom_id res chain seq x y z
N VAL A 1 4.79 21.24 -12.92
CA VAL A 1 3.80 21.76 -11.97
C VAL A 1 3.62 23.26 -12.16
N ARG A 2 2.39 23.73 -12.15
CA ARG A 2 2.05 25.16 -12.12
C ARG A 2 1.39 25.44 -10.77
N PRO A 3 2.18 25.84 -9.75
CA PRO A 3 1.71 25.93 -8.37
C PRO A 3 0.66 27.02 -8.15
N GLU A 4 0.66 28.09 -8.95
CA GLU A 4 -0.34 29.17 -8.95
C GLU A 4 -1.68 28.75 -9.55
N GLN A 5 -1.69 27.71 -10.37
CA GLN A 5 -2.89 27.17 -10.99
C GLN A 5 -3.43 26.03 -10.15
N ARG A 6 -4.60 26.22 -9.53
CA ARG A 6 -5.23 25.22 -8.66
C ARG A 6 -6.34 24.48 -9.39
N VAL A 7 -6.41 23.16 -9.14
CA VAL A 7 -7.44 22.27 -9.66
C VAL A 7 -8.11 21.55 -8.48
N ASN A 8 -9.43 21.50 -8.50
CA ASN A 8 -10.19 20.72 -7.53
C ASN A 8 -10.13 19.24 -7.90
N VAL A 9 -9.61 18.41 -6.97
CA VAL A 9 -9.57 16.95 -7.09
C VAL A 9 -10.32 16.37 -5.90
N ALA A 10 -11.53 15.88 -6.14
CA ALA A 10 -12.40 15.32 -5.10
C ALA A 10 -12.57 16.21 -3.85
N GLY A 11 -12.74 17.51 -4.04
CA GLY A 11 -12.90 18.50 -2.96
C GLY A 11 -11.59 19.11 -2.44
N VAL A 12 -10.42 18.60 -2.87
CA VAL A 12 -9.10 19.10 -2.46
C VAL A 12 -8.51 20.01 -3.53
N GLN A 13 -8.07 21.21 -3.15
CA GLN A 13 -7.39 22.13 -4.05
C GLN A 13 -5.92 21.75 -4.20
N THR A 14 -5.54 21.30 -5.39
CA THR A 14 -4.19 20.82 -5.68
C THR A 14 -3.47 21.71 -6.72
N PRO A 15 -2.14 21.77 -6.72
CA PRO A 15 -1.39 22.33 -7.83
C PRO A 15 -1.68 21.57 -9.13
N SER A 16 -1.71 22.28 -10.27
CA SER A 16 -1.81 21.61 -11.57
C SER A 16 -0.51 20.94 -11.95
N LEU A 17 -0.59 19.68 -12.37
CA LEU A 17 0.54 18.90 -12.89
C LEU A 17 0.32 18.61 -14.38
N TYR A 18 1.36 18.80 -15.18
CA TYR A 18 1.33 18.58 -16.62
C TYR A 18 2.44 17.62 -17.03
N LEU A 19 2.15 16.81 -18.04
CA LEU A 19 3.12 16.09 -18.85
C LEU A 19 3.07 16.70 -20.27
N GLY A 20 4.13 17.47 -20.64
CA GLY A 20 4.02 18.33 -21.81
C GLY A 20 2.88 19.34 -21.65
N ASP A 21 1.92 19.32 -22.58
CA ASP A 21 0.72 20.17 -22.57
C ASP A 21 -0.51 19.48 -21.94
N GLU A 22 -0.40 18.22 -21.58
CA GLU A 22 -1.50 17.42 -21.03
C GLU A 22 -1.58 17.59 -19.51
N ALA A 23 -2.78 17.96 -19.01
CA ALA A 23 -3.07 18.05 -17.58
C ALA A 23 -3.35 16.67 -16.99
N LEU A 24 -2.65 16.32 -15.92
CA LEU A 24 -2.79 15.01 -15.26
C LEU A 24 -3.83 14.99 -14.13
N ASN A 25 -4.24 16.16 -13.62
CA ASN A 25 -5.26 16.24 -12.57
C ASN A 25 -6.63 15.81 -13.11
N ASN A 26 -7.24 14.80 -12.49
CA ASN A 26 -8.51 14.18 -12.93
C ASN A 26 -8.47 13.55 -14.34
N ASN A 27 -7.30 13.35 -14.92
CA ASN A 27 -7.10 12.55 -16.12
C ASN A 27 -6.76 11.12 -15.72
N PHE A 28 -7.48 10.13 -16.27
CA PHE A 28 -7.33 8.73 -15.88
C PHE A 28 -6.87 7.82 -17.02
N ASP A 29 -6.64 8.36 -18.21
CA ASP A 29 -6.37 7.56 -19.40
C ASP A 29 -5.13 6.69 -19.23
N ASP A 30 -3.99 7.28 -18.87
CA ASP A 30 -2.73 6.53 -18.66
C ASP A 30 -2.81 5.49 -17.53
N VAL A 31 -3.46 5.84 -16.42
CA VAL A 31 -3.56 4.92 -15.26
C VAL A 31 -4.52 3.77 -15.51
N ASP A 32 -5.55 3.98 -16.33
CA ASP A 32 -6.49 2.96 -16.76
C ASP A 32 -5.90 2.06 -17.84
N GLU A 33 -5.16 2.63 -18.79
CA GLU A 33 -4.40 1.87 -19.78
C GLU A 33 -3.38 0.96 -19.09
N PHE A 34 -2.61 1.48 -18.12
CA PHE A 34 -1.69 0.66 -17.32
C PHE A 34 -2.42 -0.51 -16.65
N LYS A 35 -3.59 -0.25 -16.06
CA LYS A 35 -4.40 -1.30 -15.41
C LYS A 35 -4.87 -2.37 -16.41
N GLN A 36 -5.31 -1.96 -17.59
CA GLN A 36 -5.76 -2.88 -18.63
C GLN A 36 -4.61 -3.76 -19.15
N MET A 37 -3.44 -3.16 -19.35
CA MET A 37 -2.28 -3.86 -19.91
C MET A 37 -1.58 -4.78 -18.92
N SER A 38 -1.48 -4.39 -17.66
CA SER A 38 -0.64 -5.08 -16.66
C SER A 38 -1.42 -5.82 -15.58
N GLY A 39 -2.72 -5.52 -15.41
CA GLY A 39 -3.50 -6.00 -14.28
C GLY A 39 -3.16 -5.31 -12.94
N GLY A 40 -2.15 -4.45 -12.93
CA GLY A 40 -1.77 -3.64 -11.78
C GLY A 40 -2.58 -2.35 -11.66
N VAL A 41 -2.29 -1.56 -10.64
CA VAL A 41 -2.86 -0.22 -10.47
C VAL A 41 -1.78 0.84 -10.57
N ALA A 42 -2.12 2.01 -11.11
CA ALA A 42 -1.22 3.15 -11.19
C ALA A 42 -1.83 4.38 -10.51
N THR A 43 -0.98 5.28 -10.08
CA THR A 43 -1.36 6.56 -9.46
C THR A 43 -0.34 7.64 -9.75
N VAL A 44 -0.83 8.84 -9.95
CA VAL A 44 -0.03 10.06 -9.97
C VAL A 44 -0.41 10.89 -8.73
N PHE A 45 0.59 11.24 -7.94
CA PHE A 45 0.46 12.18 -6.83
C PHE A 45 1.12 13.51 -7.20
N VAL A 46 0.52 14.63 -6.79
CA VAL A 46 1.16 15.95 -6.82
C VAL A 46 1.51 16.38 -5.41
N ARG A 47 2.66 17.03 -5.25
CA ARG A 47 3.05 17.63 -3.97
C ARG A 47 2.28 18.92 -3.72
N SER A 48 1.63 19.04 -2.58
CA SER A 48 0.96 20.24 -2.09
C SER A 48 1.40 20.52 -0.66
N GLY A 49 2.34 21.47 -0.49
CA GLY A 49 3.02 21.67 0.79
C GLY A 49 3.83 20.44 1.21
N GLU A 50 3.46 19.87 2.35
CA GLU A 50 4.07 18.64 2.89
C GLU A 50 3.36 17.37 2.40
N ASP A 51 2.21 17.48 1.74
CA ASP A 51 1.43 16.31 1.31
C ASP A 51 1.69 15.93 -0.14
N PHE A 52 1.53 14.62 -0.41
CA PHE A 52 1.37 14.09 -1.74
C PHE A 52 -0.08 13.68 -1.94
N ILE A 53 -0.82 14.40 -2.79
CA ILE A 53 -2.25 14.23 -3.02
C ILE A 53 -2.45 13.45 -4.32
N ARG A 54 -3.27 12.42 -4.27
CA ARG A 54 -3.58 11.54 -5.41
C ARG A 54 -4.49 12.26 -6.39
N ILE A 55 -3.96 12.66 -7.55
CA ILE A 55 -4.66 13.46 -8.57
C ILE A 55 -5.17 12.65 -9.75
N SER A 56 -4.57 11.48 -9.99
CA SER A 56 -4.97 10.50 -11.00
C SER A 56 -4.71 9.10 -10.46
N THR A 57 -5.63 8.15 -10.66
CA THR A 57 -5.44 6.78 -10.17
C THR A 57 -6.44 5.80 -10.79
N SER A 58 -5.99 4.58 -11.03
CA SER A 58 -6.85 3.42 -11.30
C SER A 58 -7.19 2.61 -10.03
N LEU A 59 -6.62 2.99 -8.86
CA LEU A 59 -6.92 2.38 -7.58
C LEU A 59 -8.30 2.80 -7.09
N THR A 60 -9.10 1.83 -6.64
CA THR A 60 -10.43 2.05 -6.08
C THR A 60 -10.46 1.75 -4.59
N LYS A 61 -11.31 2.47 -3.87
CA LYS A 61 -11.67 2.19 -2.50
C LYS A 61 -12.68 1.03 -2.43
N GLN A 62 -13.04 0.58 -1.23
CA GLN A 62 -14.04 -0.48 -1.02
C GLN A 62 -15.42 -0.13 -1.58
N ASP A 63 -15.78 1.15 -1.57
CA ASP A 63 -17.04 1.66 -2.12
C ASP A 63 -17.08 1.68 -3.67
N GLY A 64 -16.02 1.20 -4.32
CA GLY A 64 -15.86 1.19 -5.78
C GLY A 64 -15.43 2.52 -6.39
N ASN A 65 -15.40 3.60 -5.61
CA ASN A 65 -14.98 4.91 -6.09
C ASN A 65 -13.45 4.98 -6.23
N ARG A 66 -12.95 5.76 -7.20
CA ARG A 66 -11.52 6.04 -7.33
C ARG A 66 -10.99 6.72 -6.08
N ALA A 67 -9.80 6.36 -5.69
CA ALA A 67 -9.15 6.89 -4.50
C ALA A 67 -8.56 8.30 -4.69
N ILE A 68 -9.06 9.11 -5.65
CA ILE A 68 -8.58 10.48 -5.89
C ILE A 68 -8.82 11.39 -4.68
N GLY A 69 -7.98 12.42 -4.55
CA GLY A 69 -8.03 13.37 -3.44
C GLY A 69 -7.47 12.83 -2.13
N THR A 70 -7.15 11.53 -2.03
CA THR A 70 -6.53 10.96 -0.82
C THR A 70 -5.05 11.30 -0.73
N VAL A 71 -4.54 11.37 0.49
CA VAL A 71 -3.15 11.74 0.81
C VAL A 71 -2.30 10.49 0.99
N LEU A 72 -1.05 10.54 0.56
CA LEU A 72 -0.06 9.52 0.89
C LEU A 72 0.22 9.55 2.39
N ASP A 73 0.18 8.38 3.03
CA ASP A 73 0.43 8.26 4.47
C ASP A 73 1.84 8.76 4.84
N ARG A 74 1.89 9.80 5.68
CA ARG A 74 3.15 10.38 6.16
C ARG A 74 3.93 9.47 7.12
N GLN A 75 3.25 8.55 7.79
CA GLN A 75 3.85 7.57 8.71
C GLN A 75 4.31 6.32 7.96
N GLY A 76 3.88 6.13 6.73
CA GLY A 76 4.26 5.01 5.90
C GLY A 76 5.74 5.05 5.49
N PRO A 77 6.35 3.88 5.22
CA PRO A 77 7.80 3.76 4.97
C PRO A 77 8.24 4.45 3.67
N ALA A 78 7.33 4.75 2.75
CA ALA A 78 7.62 5.42 1.49
C ALA A 78 7.83 6.93 1.68
N TYR A 79 7.08 7.58 2.56
CA TYR A 79 6.98 9.04 2.61
C TYR A 79 8.34 9.74 2.81
N GLN A 80 9.12 9.34 3.81
CA GLN A 80 10.42 9.97 4.10
C GLN A 80 11.43 9.77 2.95
N ARG A 81 11.43 8.59 2.34
CA ARG A 81 12.29 8.31 1.18
C ARG A 81 11.93 9.20 -0.01
N LEU A 82 10.64 9.36 -0.26
CA LEU A 82 10.15 10.22 -1.35
C LEU A 82 10.48 11.68 -1.14
N LEU A 83 10.37 12.20 0.09
CA LEU A 83 10.82 13.56 0.42
C LEU A 83 12.32 13.76 0.15
N ALA A 84 13.14 12.74 0.46
CA ALA A 84 14.56 12.72 0.12
C ALA A 84 14.83 12.50 -1.38
N GLY A 85 13.77 12.30 -2.18
CA GLY A 85 13.85 12.03 -3.62
C GLY A 85 14.37 10.64 -3.95
N GLN A 86 14.17 9.68 -3.06
CA GLN A 86 14.51 8.27 -3.25
C GLN A 86 13.26 7.47 -3.56
N SER A 87 13.36 6.51 -4.46
CA SER A 87 12.28 5.57 -4.73
C SER A 87 12.08 4.61 -3.57
N TYR A 88 10.87 4.08 -3.44
CA TYR A 88 10.53 3.05 -2.47
C TYR A 88 9.87 1.87 -3.18
N ILE A 89 10.33 0.66 -2.87
CA ILE A 89 9.70 -0.60 -3.27
C ILE A 89 9.39 -1.37 -1.99
N GLY A 90 8.17 -1.84 -1.85
CA GLY A 90 7.77 -2.60 -0.68
C GLY A 90 6.29 -2.94 -0.65
N ARG A 91 5.89 -3.62 0.42
CA ARG A 91 4.49 -3.97 0.66
C ARG A 91 3.73 -2.78 1.19
N ALA A 92 2.47 -2.65 0.81
CA ALA A 92 1.53 -1.69 1.37
C ALA A 92 0.14 -2.31 1.46
N VAL A 93 -0.61 -1.96 2.50
CA VAL A 93 -2.05 -2.25 2.58
C VAL A 93 -2.79 -0.98 2.18
N LEU A 94 -3.52 -1.05 1.09
CA LEU A 94 -4.28 0.07 0.53
C LEU A 94 -5.74 -0.34 0.44
N PHE A 95 -6.61 0.36 1.17
CA PHE A 95 -8.05 0.06 1.19
C PHE A 95 -8.35 -1.43 1.44
N GLU A 96 -7.69 -1.99 2.46
CA GLU A 96 -7.80 -3.40 2.94
C GLU A 96 -7.28 -4.47 1.96
N ARG A 97 -6.62 -4.09 0.89
CA ARG A 97 -5.96 -5.02 -0.03
C ARG A 97 -4.44 -4.90 0.06
N SER A 98 -3.77 -6.03 -0.08
CA SER A 98 -2.30 -6.14 0.01
C SER A 98 -1.66 -5.96 -1.37
N TYR A 99 -0.76 -4.99 -1.47
CA TYR A 99 -0.05 -4.65 -2.71
C TYR A 99 1.46 -4.78 -2.55
N MET A 100 2.12 -5.32 -3.58
CA MET A 100 3.53 -5.03 -3.82
C MET A 100 3.60 -3.73 -4.62
N THR A 101 4.33 -2.75 -4.11
CA THR A 101 4.28 -1.37 -4.61
C THR A 101 5.65 -0.82 -4.97
N GLN A 102 5.66 0.08 -5.94
CA GLN A 102 6.79 0.95 -6.24
C GLN A 102 6.31 2.39 -6.29
N TYR A 103 7.05 3.27 -5.63
CA TYR A 103 6.88 4.72 -5.65
C TYR A 103 8.13 5.35 -6.21
N SER A 104 7.99 6.24 -7.19
CA SER A 104 9.09 6.93 -7.86
C SER A 104 8.87 8.44 -7.80
N PRO A 105 9.75 9.21 -7.13
CA PRO A 105 9.63 10.65 -7.05
C PRO A 105 9.98 11.31 -8.38
N VAL A 106 9.21 12.33 -8.75
CA VAL A 106 9.48 13.21 -9.89
C VAL A 106 9.99 14.55 -9.35
N ARG A 107 11.11 15.02 -9.90
CA ARG A 107 11.75 16.26 -9.49
C ARG A 107 11.61 17.33 -10.57
N ASP A 108 11.58 18.58 -10.16
CA ASP A 108 11.72 19.72 -11.07
C ASP A 108 13.20 20.02 -11.37
N ALA A 109 13.42 21.04 -12.20
CA ALA A 109 14.77 21.47 -12.59
C ALA A 109 15.64 21.94 -11.40
N SER A 110 15.03 22.33 -10.28
CA SER A 110 15.75 22.69 -9.03
C SER A 110 16.11 21.48 -8.17
N GLY A 111 15.68 20.27 -8.56
CA GLY A 111 15.85 19.04 -7.80
C GLY A 111 14.78 18.78 -6.72
N LYS A 112 13.80 19.68 -6.59
CA LYS A 112 12.70 19.52 -5.62
C LYS A 112 11.71 18.46 -6.10
N VAL A 113 11.29 17.57 -5.20
CA VAL A 113 10.24 16.60 -5.50
C VAL A 113 8.89 17.31 -5.62
N ILE A 114 8.27 17.21 -6.79
CA ILE A 114 7.01 17.89 -7.15
C ILE A 114 5.85 16.93 -7.33
N ALA A 115 6.15 15.66 -7.60
CA ALA A 115 5.16 14.61 -7.82
C ALA A 115 5.72 13.25 -7.45
N VAL A 116 4.86 12.25 -7.37
CA VAL A 116 5.24 10.83 -7.20
C VAL A 116 4.41 9.99 -8.16
N LEU A 117 5.07 9.12 -8.88
CA LEU A 117 4.43 8.05 -9.65
C LEU A 117 4.39 6.79 -8.80
N PHE A 118 3.28 6.08 -8.84
CA PHE A 118 3.06 4.86 -8.09
C PHE A 118 2.50 3.78 -9.01
N ILE A 119 3.01 2.58 -8.83
CA ILE A 119 2.40 1.35 -9.35
C ILE A 119 2.26 0.33 -8.23
N GLY A 120 1.25 -0.53 -8.33
CA GLY A 120 1.00 -1.58 -7.36
C GLY A 120 0.36 -2.81 -7.99
N PHE A 121 0.78 -3.98 -7.54
CA PHE A 121 0.19 -5.26 -7.92
C PHE A 121 -0.45 -5.89 -6.70
N ASP A 122 -1.75 -6.13 -6.80
CA ASP A 122 -2.55 -6.76 -5.75
C ASP A 122 -2.22 -8.25 -5.65
N TYR A 123 -1.87 -8.71 -4.45
CA TYR A 123 -1.62 -10.12 -4.18
C TYR A 123 -2.51 -10.68 -3.05
N THR A 124 -3.56 -9.95 -2.66
CA THR A 124 -4.45 -10.29 -1.55
C THR A 124 -5.03 -11.69 -1.68
N ASP A 125 -5.58 -12.01 -2.84
CA ASP A 125 -6.26 -13.29 -3.04
C ASP A 125 -5.26 -14.46 -3.03
N ALA A 126 -4.06 -14.28 -3.61
CA ALA A 126 -2.99 -15.26 -3.54
C ALA A 126 -2.50 -15.47 -2.09
N GLN A 127 -2.34 -14.40 -1.32
CA GLN A 127 -1.98 -14.46 0.09
C GLN A 127 -3.05 -15.19 0.92
N ASN A 128 -4.32 -14.86 0.71
CA ASN A 128 -5.44 -15.50 1.42
C ASN A 128 -5.52 -16.99 1.09
N ALA A 129 -5.30 -17.38 -0.18
CA ALA A 129 -5.25 -18.79 -0.58
C ALA A 129 -4.11 -19.54 0.10
N GLN A 130 -2.92 -18.93 0.21
CA GLN A 130 -1.79 -19.50 0.94
C GLN A 130 -2.13 -19.68 2.43
N PHE A 131 -2.73 -18.67 3.08
CA PHE A 131 -3.14 -18.78 4.49
C PHE A 131 -4.21 -19.85 4.69
N ALA A 132 -5.17 -19.98 3.76
CA ALA A 132 -6.17 -21.04 3.81
C ALA A 132 -5.54 -22.43 3.73
N ASN A 133 -4.52 -22.62 2.89
CA ASN A 133 -3.78 -23.86 2.80
C ASN A 133 -3.00 -24.17 4.09
N LEU A 134 -2.34 -23.15 4.68
CA LEU A 134 -1.62 -23.30 5.95
C LEU A 134 -2.55 -23.68 7.11
N LYS A 135 -3.78 -23.15 7.15
CA LYS A 135 -4.80 -23.54 8.15
C LYS A 135 -5.18 -25.03 8.08
N ARG A 136 -5.08 -25.65 6.91
CA ARG A 136 -5.40 -27.07 6.69
C ARG A 136 -4.22 -28.00 7.01
N PHE A 137 -3.02 -27.44 7.10
CA PHE A 137 -1.83 -28.24 7.38
C PHE A 137 -1.88 -28.81 8.80
N ARG A 138 -1.59 -30.11 8.92
CA ARG A 138 -1.56 -30.83 10.20
C ARG A 138 -0.18 -31.41 10.43
N ILE A 139 0.30 -31.30 11.66
CA ILE A 139 1.55 -31.90 12.13
C ILE A 139 1.16 -33.05 13.06
N GLY A 140 1.37 -34.29 12.62
CA GLY A 140 0.89 -35.46 13.36
C GLY A 140 -0.64 -35.50 13.46
N GLN A 141 -1.16 -35.97 14.58
CA GLN A 141 -2.60 -36.14 14.79
C GLN A 141 -3.30 -34.88 15.31
N THR A 142 -2.60 -34.04 16.06
CA THR A 142 -3.20 -32.92 16.80
C THR A 142 -2.52 -31.57 16.53
N GLY A 143 -1.33 -31.56 15.92
CA GLY A 143 -0.60 -30.34 15.65
C GLY A 143 -1.18 -29.51 14.51
N SER A 144 -1.14 -28.19 14.63
CA SER A 144 -1.50 -27.23 13.58
C SER A 144 -0.42 -26.16 13.42
N LEU A 145 -0.35 -25.58 12.22
CA LEU A 145 0.52 -24.43 11.95
C LEU A 145 -0.19 -23.15 12.40
N ALA A 146 0.56 -22.26 13.03
CA ALA A 146 0.14 -20.91 13.36
C ALA A 146 1.18 -19.92 12.84
N LEU A 147 0.75 -18.74 12.37
CA LEU A 147 1.62 -17.72 11.82
C LEU A 147 1.27 -16.35 12.40
N LEU A 148 2.30 -15.61 12.82
CA LEU A 148 2.21 -14.24 13.30
C LEU A 148 2.97 -13.31 12.34
N ASP A 149 2.54 -12.07 12.24
CA ASP A 149 3.34 -10.99 11.63
C ASP A 149 4.39 -10.43 12.61
N GLU A 150 5.20 -9.49 12.13
CA GLU A 150 6.23 -8.82 12.94
C GLU A 150 5.62 -7.99 14.09
N GLN A 151 4.37 -7.56 13.95
CA GLN A 151 3.59 -6.82 14.94
C GLN A 151 2.84 -7.73 15.91
N LYS A 152 3.02 -9.07 15.78
CA LYS A 152 2.40 -10.10 16.62
C LYS A 152 0.89 -10.29 16.42
N HIS A 153 0.36 -9.90 15.25
CA HIS A 153 -0.99 -10.22 14.86
C HIS A 153 -1.05 -11.60 14.18
N TRP A 154 -2.12 -12.35 14.46
CA TRP A 154 -2.32 -13.63 13.82
C TRP A 154 -2.63 -13.50 12.33
N LEU A 155 -1.73 -13.97 11.48
CA LEU A 155 -2.01 -14.21 10.06
C LEU A 155 -2.71 -15.55 9.86
N VAL A 156 -2.30 -16.56 10.62
CA VAL A 156 -2.95 -17.88 10.71
C VAL A 156 -3.03 -18.24 12.19
N PRO A 157 -4.22 -18.14 12.81
CA PRO A 157 -4.39 -18.53 14.20
C PRO A 157 -4.29 -20.06 14.39
N PRO A 158 -3.85 -20.55 15.55
CA PRO A 158 -3.81 -21.98 15.85
C PRO A 158 -5.22 -22.61 15.81
N ALA A 159 -5.31 -23.86 15.36
CA ALA A 159 -6.58 -24.57 15.31
C ALA A 159 -7.13 -24.82 16.72
N GLY A 160 -8.43 -24.59 16.92
CA GLY A 160 -9.11 -24.84 18.18
C GLY A 160 -9.06 -23.69 19.19
N VAL A 161 -8.42 -22.59 18.84
CA VAL A 161 -8.31 -21.41 19.70
C VAL A 161 -9.20 -20.31 19.15
N GLN A 162 -10.40 -20.17 19.68
CA GLN A 162 -11.22 -18.98 19.47
C GLN A 162 -10.63 -17.85 20.31
N ALA A 163 -10.18 -16.78 19.64
CA ALA A 163 -9.79 -15.50 20.22
C ALA A 163 -8.80 -15.58 21.41
N LEU A 164 -7.54 -15.86 21.13
CA LEU A 164 -6.49 -15.72 22.13
C LEU A 164 -5.53 -14.58 21.78
N GLU A 165 -6.03 -13.34 21.69
CA GLU A 165 -5.17 -12.15 21.85
C GLU A 165 -4.36 -12.22 23.17
N GLN A 166 -4.90 -12.91 24.20
CA GLN A 166 -4.24 -13.13 25.49
C GLN A 166 -3.16 -14.22 25.47
N ALA A 167 -3.13 -15.14 24.52
CA ALA A 167 -2.12 -16.21 24.45
C ALA A 167 -0.86 -15.84 23.67
N VAL A 168 -0.87 -14.74 22.90
CA VAL A 168 0.30 -14.28 22.15
C VAL A 168 1.52 -14.07 23.05
N PRO A 169 1.43 -13.40 24.22
CA PRO A 169 2.57 -13.22 25.13
C PRO A 169 3.14 -14.54 25.64
N VAL A 170 2.28 -15.51 25.96
CA VAL A 170 2.68 -16.83 26.48
C VAL A 170 3.39 -17.66 25.42
N ILE A 171 2.88 -17.66 24.19
CA ILE A 171 3.48 -18.40 23.06
C ILE A 171 4.85 -17.80 22.71
N LEU A 172 4.99 -16.47 22.76
CA LEU A 172 6.28 -15.82 22.51
C LEU A 172 7.30 -16.07 23.61
N GLU A 173 6.86 -16.14 24.86
CA GLU A 173 7.75 -16.52 25.99
C GLU A 173 8.25 -17.95 25.82
N LEU A 174 7.40 -18.89 25.43
CA LEU A 174 7.77 -20.27 25.13
C LEU A 174 8.71 -20.41 23.93
N ALA A 175 8.48 -19.61 22.87
CA ALA A 175 9.34 -19.61 21.70
C ALA A 175 10.74 -19.02 21.95
N GLN A 176 10.90 -18.18 22.98
CA GLN A 176 12.19 -17.60 23.38
C GLN A 176 13.00 -18.50 24.33
N LYS A 177 12.44 -19.64 24.78
CA LYS A 177 13.15 -20.64 25.60
C LYS A 177 13.47 -21.85 24.71
N PRO A 178 14.57 -21.84 23.90
CA PRO A 178 14.95 -23.02 23.14
C PRO A 178 15.47 -24.11 24.09
N GLY A 179 14.80 -25.25 24.10
CA GLY A 179 15.40 -26.49 24.57
C GLY A 179 15.11 -26.93 25.99
N GLN A 180 13.89 -26.80 26.49
CA GLN A 180 13.38 -27.62 27.58
C GLN A 180 12.10 -28.32 27.12
N GLY A 181 12.27 -29.44 26.49
CA GLY A 181 11.24 -30.39 26.07
C GLY A 181 11.89 -31.74 25.98
#